data_bf4d6766d1c4400821c28db2b0a6c2b6
#
_entry.id   bf4d6766d1c4400821c28db2b0a6c2b6
#
_cell.length_a   1.000
_cell.length_b   1.000
_cell.length_c   1.000
_cell.angle_alpha   90.00
_cell.angle_beta   90.00
_cell.angle_gamma   90.00
#
_symmetry.space_group_name_H-M   'P 1'
#
loop_
_entity.id
_entity.type
_entity.pdbx_description
1 polymer ?
#
loop_
_entity_poly.entity_id
_entity_poly.type
_entity_poly.pdbx_seq_one_letter_code
_entity_poly.pdbx_strand_id
1 'polypeptide(L)'
;MNEYIFTSERLGFALWKEDDLELARSLWGDPEVTRFISANGRFNEEQIKNRLALEIRNQEKYGVQYWKVYDLETGEFAGCCGLRPHGPLGEFEIGCHLKKDFWGRGLALEGSKRVIAYAFEEVGALSVFAGHNPANVKSAKIAAKLGLRRIKDEYYPPTGLMHPSYRMTKKEFLSNK
;
A
#
# COMPACT_ATOMS: atom_id res chain seq x y z
N MET A 1 -0.22 16.14 17.67
CA MET A 1 0.35 16.27 16.31
C MET A 1 0.83 14.89 15.88
N ASN A 2 0.45 14.43 14.69
CA ASN A 2 0.95 13.16 14.18
C ASN A 2 2.43 13.32 13.80
N GLU A 3 3.25 12.35 14.19
CA GLU A 3 4.66 12.30 13.79
C GLU A 3 4.76 11.58 12.44
N TYR A 4 5.10 12.32 11.40
CA TYR A 4 5.28 11.77 10.05
C TYR A 4 6.74 11.42 9.80
N ILE A 5 6.97 10.22 9.24
CA ILE A 5 8.32 9.78 8.84
C ILE A 5 8.73 10.37 7.48
N PHE A 6 7.75 10.64 6.62
CA PHE A 6 7.88 11.40 5.37
C PHE A 6 6.53 11.93 4.92
N THR A 7 6.52 12.81 3.93
CA THR A 7 5.30 13.41 3.37
C THR A 7 5.32 13.40 1.84
N SER A 8 4.14 13.53 1.23
CA SER A 8 3.94 13.99 -0.14
C SER A 8 3.35 15.40 -0.10
N GLU A 9 2.79 15.89 -1.19
CA GLU A 9 2.16 17.21 -1.24
C GLU A 9 0.97 17.32 -0.27
N ARG A 10 0.12 16.29 -0.21
CA ARG A 10 -1.13 16.29 0.57
C ARG A 10 -1.20 15.22 1.64
N LEU A 11 -0.25 14.28 1.69
CA LEU A 11 -0.30 13.14 2.61
C LEU A 11 0.90 13.11 3.56
N GLY A 12 0.64 12.83 4.83
CA GLY A 12 1.64 12.51 5.85
C GLY A 12 1.64 11.01 6.14
N PHE A 13 2.83 10.41 6.22
CA PHE A 13 3.02 8.97 6.44
C PHE A 13 3.56 8.72 7.84
N ALA A 14 2.88 7.86 8.61
CA ALA A 14 3.22 7.56 10.00
C ALA A 14 3.25 6.06 10.28
N LEU A 15 3.97 5.68 11.32
CA LEU A 15 4.06 4.28 11.76
C LEU A 15 2.76 3.81 12.42
N TRP A 16 2.37 2.57 12.14
CA TRP A 16 1.39 1.86 12.96
C TRP A 16 1.97 1.55 14.34
N LYS A 17 1.12 1.66 15.36
CA LYS A 17 1.41 1.34 16.75
C LYS A 17 0.40 0.34 17.28
N GLU A 18 0.71 -0.34 18.39
CA GLU A 18 -0.19 -1.34 18.99
C GLU A 18 -1.55 -0.75 19.42
N ASP A 19 -1.57 0.51 19.82
CA ASP A 19 -2.78 1.24 20.23
C ASP A 19 -3.63 1.78 19.08
N ASP A 20 -3.22 1.56 17.81
CA ASP A 20 -3.96 2.00 16.62
C ASP A 20 -5.09 1.04 16.18
N LEU A 21 -5.53 0.12 17.02
CA LEU A 21 -6.54 -0.88 16.63
C LEU A 21 -7.85 -0.25 16.14
N GLU A 22 -8.28 0.88 16.71
CA GLU A 22 -9.49 1.59 16.25
C GLU A 22 -9.31 2.19 14.84
N LEU A 23 -8.12 2.71 14.52
CA LEU A 23 -7.81 3.16 13.17
C LEU A 23 -7.79 1.99 12.18
N ALA A 24 -7.18 0.86 12.59
CA ALA A 24 -7.18 -0.37 11.79
C ALA A 24 -8.61 -0.88 11.52
N ARG A 25 -9.50 -0.86 12.52
CA ARG A 25 -10.92 -1.19 12.35
C ARG A 25 -11.63 -0.24 11.39
N SER A 26 -11.39 1.05 11.51
CA SER A 26 -12.01 2.07 10.65
C SER A 26 -11.61 1.94 9.19
N LEU A 27 -10.47 1.30 8.89
CA LEU A 27 -9.98 1.05 7.54
C LEU A 27 -10.34 -0.35 7.06
N TRP A 28 -9.81 -1.38 7.72
CA TRP A 28 -9.94 -2.77 7.25
C TRP A 28 -11.23 -3.45 7.70
N GLY A 29 -12.00 -2.83 8.59
CA GLY A 29 -13.37 -3.23 8.92
C GLY A 29 -14.40 -2.76 7.90
N ASP A 30 -14.05 -1.81 7.01
CA ASP A 30 -14.94 -1.35 5.95
C ASP A 30 -14.93 -2.31 4.76
N PRO A 31 -16.06 -2.98 4.43
CA PRO A 31 -16.14 -3.88 3.29
C PRO A 31 -15.86 -3.22 1.94
N GLU A 32 -16.11 -1.93 1.81
CA GLU A 32 -15.77 -1.18 0.58
C GLU A 32 -14.25 -1.12 0.37
N VAL A 33 -13.47 -1.01 1.43
CA VAL A 33 -12.01 -1.02 1.37
C VAL A 33 -11.47 -2.42 1.09
N THR A 34 -12.04 -3.43 1.74
CA THR A 34 -11.49 -4.81 1.74
C THR A 34 -12.07 -5.72 0.66
N ARG A 35 -13.05 -5.26 -0.12
CA ARG A 35 -13.77 -6.10 -1.10
C ARG A 35 -12.88 -6.81 -2.13
N PHE A 36 -11.71 -6.26 -2.45
CA PHE A 36 -10.78 -6.83 -3.42
C PHE A 36 -9.51 -7.45 -2.81
N ILE A 37 -9.36 -7.41 -1.48
CA ILE A 37 -8.14 -7.87 -0.80
C ILE A 37 -8.33 -9.10 0.08
N SER A 38 -9.56 -9.60 0.20
CA SER A 38 -9.86 -10.85 0.89
C SER A 38 -10.84 -11.71 0.09
N ALA A 39 -10.81 -13.02 0.34
CA ALA A 39 -11.69 -13.98 -0.34
C ALA A 39 -13.18 -13.68 -0.13
N ASN A 40 -13.54 -13.24 1.08
CA ASN A 40 -14.92 -12.93 1.46
C ASN A 40 -15.30 -11.46 1.25
N GLY A 41 -14.42 -10.64 0.66
CA GLY A 41 -14.62 -9.22 0.45
C GLY A 41 -14.64 -8.36 1.70
N ARG A 42 -14.33 -8.92 2.88
CA ARG A 42 -14.23 -8.20 4.16
C ARG A 42 -13.34 -8.94 5.15
N PHE A 43 -12.76 -8.20 6.10
CA PHE A 43 -12.02 -8.78 7.21
C PHE A 43 -12.90 -8.89 8.46
N ASN A 44 -12.72 -9.99 9.20
CA ASN A 44 -13.24 -10.12 10.57
C ASN A 44 -12.29 -9.46 11.58
N GLU A 45 -12.69 -9.42 12.84
CA GLU A 45 -11.91 -8.78 13.92
C GLU A 45 -10.51 -9.39 14.10
N GLU A 46 -10.40 -10.71 14.00
CA GLU A 46 -9.12 -11.40 14.09
C GLU A 46 -8.18 -11.04 12.93
N GLN A 47 -8.71 -10.99 11.72
CA GLN A 47 -7.95 -10.59 10.53
C GLN A 47 -7.46 -9.14 10.63
N ILE A 48 -8.27 -8.23 11.18
CA ILE A 48 -7.88 -6.83 11.41
C ILE A 48 -6.72 -6.76 12.40
N LYS A 49 -6.81 -7.46 13.53
CA LYS A 49 -5.73 -7.53 14.53
C LYS A 49 -4.46 -8.12 13.96
N ASN A 50 -4.57 -9.22 13.21
CA ASN A 50 -3.44 -9.86 12.56
C ASN A 50 -2.80 -8.95 11.51
N ARG A 51 -3.60 -8.16 10.80
CA ARG A 51 -3.10 -7.19 9.84
C ARG A 51 -2.29 -6.08 10.51
N LEU A 52 -2.82 -5.48 11.57
CA LEU A 52 -2.09 -4.46 12.35
C LEU A 52 -0.76 -5.02 12.89
N ALA A 53 -0.79 -6.20 13.50
CA ALA A 53 0.42 -6.85 14.01
C ALA A 53 1.42 -7.17 12.90
N LEU A 54 0.97 -7.53 11.69
CA LEU A 54 1.82 -7.77 10.54
C LEU A 54 2.54 -6.50 10.09
N GLU A 55 1.84 -5.36 10.02
CA GLU A 55 2.45 -4.09 9.63
C GLU A 55 3.54 -3.67 10.63
N ILE A 56 3.29 -3.81 11.93
CA ILE A 56 4.27 -3.51 12.98
C ILE A 56 5.51 -4.43 12.85
N ARG A 57 5.31 -5.73 12.71
CA ARG A 57 6.42 -6.69 12.51
C ARG A 57 7.22 -6.44 11.23
N ASN A 58 6.56 -6.04 10.15
CA ASN A 58 7.25 -5.69 8.91
C ASN A 58 8.17 -4.48 9.10
N GLN A 59 7.72 -3.47 9.83
CA GLN A 59 8.54 -2.31 10.17
C GLN A 59 9.76 -2.70 11.01
N GLU A 60 9.57 -3.51 12.05
CA GLU A 60 10.65 -3.97 12.92
C GLU A 60 11.69 -4.82 12.18
N LYS A 61 11.22 -5.72 11.32
CA LYS A 61 12.09 -6.70 10.65
C LYS A 61 12.73 -6.19 9.36
N TYR A 62 12.00 -5.36 8.60
CA TYR A 62 12.38 -4.98 7.24
C TYR A 62 12.49 -3.46 7.05
N GLY A 63 12.14 -2.65 8.05
CA GLY A 63 12.13 -1.19 7.96
C GLY A 63 11.02 -0.63 7.07
N VAL A 64 10.03 -1.44 6.71
CA VAL A 64 8.91 -1.05 5.85
C VAL A 64 7.59 -1.60 6.39
N GLN A 65 6.51 -0.92 6.07
CA GLN A 65 5.13 -1.35 6.32
C GLN A 65 4.19 -0.66 5.33
N TYR A 66 2.90 -0.97 5.35
CA TYR A 66 1.88 -0.09 4.77
C TYR A 66 1.58 1.01 5.80
N TRP A 67 2.36 2.11 5.74
CA TRP A 67 2.28 3.22 6.69
C TRP A 67 0.89 3.83 6.74
N LYS A 68 0.47 4.28 7.93
CA LYS A 68 -0.73 5.13 8.05
C LYS A 68 -0.56 6.38 7.21
N VAL A 69 -1.61 6.78 6.52
CA VAL A 69 -1.63 8.05 5.80
C VAL A 69 -2.70 8.99 6.35
N TYR A 70 -2.32 10.24 6.49
CA TYR A 70 -3.16 11.32 6.95
C TYR A 70 -3.23 12.41 5.88
N ASP A 71 -4.40 13.00 5.71
CA ASP A 71 -4.57 14.21 4.91
C ASP A 71 -3.92 15.37 5.66
N LEU A 72 -2.94 16.06 5.06
CA LEU A 72 -2.19 17.12 5.72
C LEU A 72 -3.02 18.39 5.93
N GLU A 73 -4.06 18.62 5.12
CA GLU A 73 -4.94 19.78 5.25
C GLU A 73 -5.88 19.63 6.46
N THR A 74 -6.48 18.44 6.62
CA THR A 74 -7.49 18.21 7.66
C THR A 74 -6.95 17.51 8.90
N GLY A 75 -5.79 16.86 8.80
CA GLY A 75 -5.25 15.97 9.84
C GLY A 75 -5.98 14.64 10.00
N GLU A 76 -6.93 14.34 9.12
CA GLU A 76 -7.74 13.13 9.20
C GLU A 76 -6.99 11.91 8.70
N PHE A 77 -7.24 10.77 9.34
CA PHE A 77 -6.73 9.46 8.92
C PHE A 77 -7.40 9.02 7.62
N ALA A 78 -6.61 8.92 6.56
CA ALA A 78 -7.08 8.60 5.21
C ALA A 78 -6.95 7.10 4.85
N GLY A 79 -6.10 6.34 5.55
CA GLY A 79 -5.88 4.93 5.27
C GLY A 79 -4.43 4.51 5.42
N CYS A 80 -3.94 3.65 4.54
CA CYS A 80 -2.53 3.26 4.51
C CYS A 80 -1.98 3.16 3.08
N CYS A 81 -0.69 3.41 2.96
CA CYS A 81 0.04 3.23 1.70
C CYS A 81 1.50 2.92 2.03
N GLY A 82 2.10 1.91 1.38
CA GLY A 82 3.46 1.52 1.75
C GLY A 82 3.98 0.29 1.03
N LEU A 83 4.92 -0.37 1.69
CA LEU A 83 5.71 -1.46 1.14
C LEU A 83 5.63 -2.71 2.01
N ARG A 84 5.80 -3.87 1.37
CA ARG A 84 6.05 -5.17 2.00
C ARG A 84 7.16 -5.88 1.27
N PRO A 85 7.95 -6.74 1.95
CA PRO A 85 8.81 -7.67 1.25
C PRO A 85 8.02 -8.55 0.29
N HIS A 86 8.54 -8.74 -0.92
CA HIS A 86 7.94 -9.58 -1.95
C HIS A 86 9.02 -10.31 -2.75
N GLY A 87 8.83 -11.61 -3.00
CA GLY A 87 9.72 -12.39 -3.85
C GLY A 87 11.20 -12.34 -3.47
N PRO A 88 12.11 -12.06 -4.42
CA PRO A 88 13.55 -12.02 -4.18
C PRO A 88 13.95 -10.88 -3.23
N LEU A 89 15.09 -11.04 -2.57
CA LEU A 89 15.67 -10.00 -1.72
C LEU A 89 15.82 -8.67 -2.48
N GLY A 90 15.31 -7.59 -1.88
CA GLY A 90 15.33 -6.24 -2.47
C GLY A 90 14.13 -5.93 -3.36
N GLU A 91 13.18 -6.85 -3.52
CA GLU A 91 11.88 -6.56 -4.13
C GLU A 91 10.83 -6.28 -3.05
N PHE A 92 10.04 -5.24 -3.25
CA PHE A 92 8.97 -4.86 -2.35
C PHE A 92 7.66 -4.70 -3.11
N GLU A 93 6.58 -5.22 -2.54
CA GLU A 93 5.22 -4.98 -3.02
C GLU A 93 4.73 -3.64 -2.50
N ILE A 94 4.21 -2.80 -3.40
CA ILE A 94 3.49 -1.59 -3.03
C ILE A 94 2.00 -1.86 -2.88
N GLY A 95 1.39 -1.26 -1.85
CA GLY A 95 -0.06 -1.28 -1.64
C GLY A 95 -0.57 0.04 -1.10
N CYS A 96 -1.83 0.32 -1.41
CA CYS A 96 -2.52 1.52 -0.96
C CYS A 96 -3.99 1.20 -0.71
N HIS A 97 -4.45 1.39 0.53
CA HIS A 97 -5.83 1.21 0.96
C HIS A 97 -6.32 2.52 1.57
N LEU A 98 -7.20 3.22 0.87
CA LEU A 98 -7.79 4.46 1.37
C LEU A 98 -9.24 4.24 1.79
N LYS A 99 -9.66 4.95 2.83
CA LYS A 99 -11.06 5.07 3.23
C LYS A 99 -11.87 5.71 2.10
N LYS A 100 -13.13 5.34 1.98
CA LYS A 100 -14.01 5.76 0.88
C LYS A 100 -14.09 7.27 0.70
N ASP A 101 -14.10 8.04 1.79
CA ASP A 101 -14.19 9.50 1.79
C ASP A 101 -12.99 10.19 1.10
N PHE A 102 -11.89 9.46 0.93
CA PHE A 102 -10.67 9.94 0.28
C PHE A 102 -10.52 9.48 -1.19
N TRP A 103 -11.51 8.74 -1.72
CA TRP A 103 -11.47 8.28 -3.11
C TRP A 103 -11.76 9.41 -4.11
N GLY A 104 -11.31 9.25 -5.35
CA GLY A 104 -11.58 10.19 -6.42
C GLY A 104 -10.77 11.49 -6.39
N ARG A 105 -9.93 11.68 -5.36
CA ARG A 105 -9.10 12.87 -5.14
C ARG A 105 -7.67 12.74 -5.69
N GLY A 106 -7.31 11.59 -6.29
CA GLY A 106 -5.96 11.32 -6.79
C GLY A 106 -4.94 10.94 -5.71
N LEU A 107 -5.36 10.78 -4.46
CA LEU A 107 -4.47 10.55 -3.31
C LEU A 107 -3.76 9.19 -3.38
N ALA A 108 -4.43 8.14 -3.89
CA ALA A 108 -3.80 6.83 -4.05
C ALA A 108 -2.63 6.89 -5.05
N LEU A 109 -2.77 7.61 -6.15
CA LEU A 109 -1.70 7.81 -7.12
C LEU A 109 -0.55 8.62 -6.52
N GLU A 110 -0.87 9.72 -5.83
CA GLU A 110 0.13 10.59 -5.17
C GLU A 110 0.91 9.82 -4.11
N GLY A 111 0.21 9.15 -3.19
CA GLY A 111 0.83 8.35 -2.14
C GLY A 111 1.71 7.23 -2.70
N SER A 112 1.22 6.53 -3.72
CA SER A 112 1.99 5.46 -4.38
C SER A 112 3.25 6.00 -5.07
N LYS A 113 3.19 7.14 -5.75
CA LYS A 113 4.38 7.79 -6.33
C LYS A 113 5.41 8.12 -5.26
N ARG A 114 4.98 8.68 -4.14
CA ARG A 114 5.88 9.03 -3.03
C ARG A 114 6.52 7.79 -2.40
N VAL A 115 5.74 6.72 -2.21
CA VAL A 115 6.22 5.44 -1.67
C VAL A 115 7.22 4.77 -2.61
N ILE A 116 6.99 4.80 -3.92
CA ILE A 116 7.94 4.28 -4.92
C ILE A 116 9.27 5.04 -4.86
N ALA A 117 9.22 6.37 -4.79
CA ALA A 117 10.42 7.18 -4.62
C ALA A 117 11.17 6.80 -3.33
N TYR A 118 10.46 6.70 -2.21
CA TYR A 118 11.02 6.28 -0.93
C TYR A 118 11.66 4.88 -0.99
N ALA A 119 11.01 3.93 -1.69
CA ALA A 119 11.55 2.59 -1.86
C ALA A 119 12.92 2.60 -2.55
N PHE A 120 13.08 3.36 -3.62
CA PHE A 120 14.33 3.38 -4.38
C PHE A 120 15.40 4.30 -3.79
N GLU A 121 15.02 5.39 -3.16
CA GLU A 121 15.92 6.42 -2.65
C GLU A 121 16.40 6.15 -1.22
N GLU A 122 15.48 5.70 -0.34
CA GLU A 122 15.74 5.54 1.09
C GLU A 122 15.85 4.06 1.52
N VAL A 123 14.96 3.18 1.03
CA VAL A 123 14.99 1.75 1.40
C VAL A 123 16.06 0.98 0.63
N GLY A 124 16.48 1.49 -0.54
CA GLY A 124 17.46 0.80 -1.38
C GLY A 124 16.87 -0.37 -2.18
N ALA A 125 15.56 -0.31 -2.49
CA ALA A 125 14.89 -1.34 -3.27
C ALA A 125 15.57 -1.54 -4.64
N LEU A 126 15.62 -2.79 -5.09
CA LEU A 126 16.05 -3.16 -6.44
C LEU A 126 14.89 -3.13 -7.43
N SER A 127 13.70 -3.48 -6.94
CA SER A 127 12.46 -3.41 -7.72
C SER A 127 11.25 -3.21 -6.80
N VAL A 128 10.20 -2.65 -7.38
CA VAL A 128 8.86 -2.53 -6.78
C VAL A 128 7.88 -3.35 -7.59
N PHE A 129 7.14 -4.21 -6.90
CA PHE A 129 6.07 -5.05 -7.44
C PHE A 129 4.71 -4.47 -7.07
N ALA A 130 3.72 -4.63 -7.93
CA ALA A 130 2.33 -4.36 -7.63
C ALA A 130 1.44 -5.46 -8.22
N GLY A 131 0.48 -5.93 -7.43
CA GLY A 131 -0.56 -6.83 -7.88
C GLY A 131 -1.94 -6.32 -7.46
N HIS A 132 -2.98 -6.71 -8.16
CA HIS A 132 -4.35 -6.36 -7.77
C HIS A 132 -5.35 -7.44 -8.17
N ASN A 133 -6.47 -7.48 -7.46
CA ASN A 133 -7.60 -8.31 -7.86
C ASN A 133 -8.01 -7.98 -9.31
N PRO A 134 -8.23 -8.98 -10.17
CA PRO A 134 -8.60 -8.73 -11.58
C PRO A 134 -9.87 -7.90 -11.74
N ALA A 135 -10.78 -7.90 -10.77
CA ALA A 135 -11.98 -7.07 -10.75
C ALA A 135 -11.70 -5.59 -10.37
N ASN A 136 -10.52 -5.27 -9.83
CA ASN A 136 -10.15 -3.91 -9.41
C ASN A 136 -9.55 -3.09 -10.57
N VAL A 137 -10.41 -2.58 -11.43
CA VAL A 137 -10.01 -1.79 -12.61
C VAL A 137 -9.31 -0.48 -12.22
N LYS A 138 -9.63 0.09 -11.07
CA LYS A 138 -8.99 1.33 -10.58
C LYS A 138 -7.50 1.11 -10.31
N SER A 139 -7.14 -0.02 -9.69
CA SER A 139 -5.74 -0.37 -9.43
C SER A 139 -4.94 -0.57 -10.73
N ALA A 140 -5.54 -1.17 -11.76
CA ALA A 140 -4.90 -1.29 -13.07
C ALA A 140 -4.55 0.08 -13.67
N LYS A 141 -5.46 1.06 -13.59
CA LYS A 141 -5.23 2.42 -14.05
C LYS A 141 -4.13 3.13 -13.26
N ILE A 142 -4.08 2.91 -11.96
CA ILE A 142 -3.02 3.47 -11.08
C ILE A 142 -1.66 2.87 -11.45
N ALA A 143 -1.56 1.55 -11.61
CA ALA A 143 -0.32 0.89 -12.02
C ALA A 143 0.25 1.45 -13.33
N ALA A 144 -0.63 1.65 -14.33
CA ALA A 144 -0.23 2.27 -15.60
C ALA A 144 0.27 3.71 -15.42
N LYS A 145 -0.43 4.54 -14.64
CA LYS A 145 -0.03 5.93 -14.36
C LYS A 145 1.26 6.04 -13.53
N LEU A 146 1.58 5.02 -12.76
CA LEU A 146 2.85 4.92 -12.03
C LEU A 146 4.02 4.52 -12.93
N GLY A 147 3.76 4.10 -14.17
CA GLY A 147 4.78 3.62 -15.10
C GLY A 147 5.28 2.21 -14.77
N LEU A 148 4.51 1.44 -14.01
CA LEU A 148 4.82 0.04 -13.72
C LEU A 148 4.56 -0.81 -14.98
N ARG A 149 5.55 -1.65 -15.34
CA ARG A 149 5.46 -2.53 -16.50
C ARG A 149 4.71 -3.81 -16.16
N ARG A 150 3.76 -4.18 -17.02
CA ARG A 150 3.01 -5.44 -16.88
C ARG A 150 3.95 -6.64 -16.98
N ILE A 151 3.79 -7.58 -16.06
CA ILE A 151 4.51 -8.87 -16.02
C ILE A 151 3.51 -10.03 -15.99
N LYS A 152 4.00 -11.27 -15.85
CA LYS A 152 3.15 -12.45 -15.70
C LYS A 152 2.31 -12.34 -14.42
N ASP A 153 1.04 -12.74 -14.50
CA ASP A 153 0.14 -12.76 -13.35
C ASP A 153 0.66 -13.70 -12.26
N GLU A 154 0.46 -13.30 -11.01
CA GLU A 154 0.80 -14.11 -9.85
C GLU A 154 -0.46 -14.59 -9.12
N TYR A 155 -0.41 -15.83 -8.64
CA TYR A 155 -1.44 -16.37 -7.76
C TYR A 155 -1.39 -15.68 -6.41
N TYR A 156 -2.56 -15.17 -5.96
CA TYR A 156 -2.69 -14.49 -4.67
C TYR A 156 -3.56 -15.31 -3.72
N PRO A 157 -2.95 -16.05 -2.75
CA PRO A 157 -3.67 -16.95 -1.86
C PRO A 157 -4.84 -16.32 -1.11
N PRO A 158 -4.76 -15.07 -0.59
CA PRO A 158 -5.87 -14.46 0.15
C PRO A 158 -7.17 -14.32 -0.63
N THR A 159 -7.12 -14.25 -1.97
CA THR A 159 -8.31 -14.20 -2.82
C THR A 159 -8.55 -15.48 -3.60
N GLY A 160 -7.54 -16.36 -3.69
CA GLY A 160 -7.59 -17.57 -4.53
C GLY A 160 -7.59 -17.30 -6.04
N LEU A 161 -7.16 -16.11 -6.47
CA LEU A 161 -7.20 -15.65 -7.87
C LEU A 161 -5.79 -15.39 -8.42
N MET A 162 -5.67 -15.45 -9.75
CA MET A 162 -4.51 -14.92 -10.46
C MET A 162 -4.64 -13.40 -10.54
N HIS A 163 -3.69 -12.68 -9.96
CA HIS A 163 -3.68 -11.22 -9.94
C HIS A 163 -2.85 -10.66 -11.08
N PRO A 164 -3.40 -9.72 -11.88
CA PRO A 164 -2.62 -8.87 -12.75
C PRO A 164 -1.46 -8.25 -11.98
N SER A 165 -0.24 -8.42 -12.51
CA SER A 165 0.99 -8.09 -11.79
C SER A 165 1.89 -7.18 -12.61
N TYR A 166 2.63 -6.32 -11.92
CA TYR A 166 3.44 -5.24 -12.52
C TYR A 166 4.75 -5.12 -11.74
N ARG A 167 5.78 -4.58 -12.40
CA ARG A 167 7.08 -4.33 -11.78
C ARG A 167 7.70 -3.05 -12.33
N MET A 168 8.47 -2.39 -11.49
CA MET A 168 9.42 -1.33 -11.85
C MET A 168 10.76 -1.64 -11.22
N THR A 169 11.82 -1.66 -12.00
CA THR A 169 13.19 -1.77 -11.51
C THR A 169 13.76 -0.40 -11.15
N LYS A 170 14.82 -0.38 -10.33
CA LYS A 170 15.54 0.86 -10.02
C LYS A 170 16.04 1.58 -11.27
N LYS A 171 16.50 0.82 -12.27
CA LYS A 171 16.94 1.38 -13.56
C LYS A 171 15.81 2.10 -14.29
N GLU A 172 14.63 1.47 -14.36
CA GLU A 172 13.44 2.07 -15.00
C GLU A 172 13.00 3.34 -14.24
N PHE A 173 13.00 3.31 -12.89
CA PHE A 173 12.71 4.49 -12.08
C PHE A 173 13.63 5.66 -12.37
N LEU A 174 14.94 5.43 -12.41
CA LEU A 174 15.94 6.46 -12.69
C LEU A 174 15.84 7.02 -14.12
N SER A 175 15.41 6.20 -15.08
CA SER A 175 15.23 6.63 -16.48
C SER A 175 13.98 7.48 -16.70
N ASN A 176 13.02 7.45 -15.75
CA ASN A 176 11.75 8.19 -15.82
C ASN A 176 11.76 9.48 -14.96
N LYS A 177 12.87 9.81 -14.32
CA LYS A 177 13.13 11.08 -13.66
C LYS A 177 13.59 12.14 -14.66
#